data_298ad2a81426e7d3683b2a0c9f315460
#
_entry.id   298ad2a81426e7d3683b2a0c9f315460
#
_cell.length_a   1.000
_cell.length_b   1.000
_cell.length_c   1.000
_cell.angle_alpha   90.00
_cell.angle_beta   90.00
_cell.angle_gamma   90.00
#
_symmetry.space_group_name_H-M   'P 1'
#
loop_
_entity.id
_entity.type
_entity.pdbx_description
1 polymer ?
#
loop_
_entity_poly.entity_id
_entity_poly.type
_entity_poly.pdbx_seq_one_letter_code
_entity_poly.pdbx_strand_id
1 'polypeptide(L)'
;MRFSAASAASMLVGAAMATAKTTTYSYGRNVRQVYDVYIPSAATNETAATDKYWLVYIHGGFYRNFAQNATDILPSIASLEANNSDVIATQIAGVASLDYRLSALPGVQPNNTPTNELQNARWPDHLNDAVAALKDLNKHYPIDGNYIVSGHSVGAQIAFFTALETLKDPAVPKPAAVLGISGIYDLPLLHITNPDYDYLVLNAMREDQLVEASPSKVDVKKYAALDLEAFVLAHSRNDGLVPWDQVESIEATLDSLPEVESKTHLVELDGAHNDIWRGGVQLAKAFTETLAILQAGK
;
A
#
# COMPACT_ATOMS: atom_id res chain seq x y z
N MET A 1 17.81 56.43 -14.65
CA MET A 1 17.75 55.01 -14.98
C MET A 1 16.49 54.44 -14.35
N ARG A 2 15.51 54.08 -15.17
CA ARG A 2 14.25 53.51 -14.70
C ARG A 2 14.35 51.98 -14.79
N PHE A 3 14.26 51.26 -13.66
CA PHE A 3 14.13 49.83 -13.64
C PHE A 3 12.67 49.45 -13.81
N SER A 4 12.37 48.74 -14.89
CA SER A 4 11.06 48.15 -15.19
C SER A 4 10.96 46.85 -14.40
N ALA A 5 9.96 46.75 -13.53
CA ALA A 5 9.58 45.48 -12.88
C ALA A 5 8.73 44.66 -13.84
N ALA A 6 9.28 43.54 -14.31
CA ALA A 6 8.51 42.56 -15.05
C ALA A 6 7.75 41.67 -14.03
N SER A 7 6.42 41.82 -14.07
CA SER A 7 5.48 40.99 -13.31
C SER A 7 5.41 39.59 -13.96
N ALA A 8 5.92 38.57 -13.28
CA ALA A 8 5.69 37.18 -13.67
C ALA A 8 4.29 36.77 -13.20
N ALA A 9 3.33 36.76 -14.13
CA ALA A 9 2.04 36.16 -13.89
C ALA A 9 2.15 34.64 -13.88
N SER A 10 2.07 34.07 -12.68
CA SER A 10 1.91 32.61 -12.47
C SER A 10 0.52 32.24 -12.96
N MET A 11 0.41 31.64 -14.13
CA MET A 11 -0.83 30.96 -14.57
C MET A 11 -1.01 29.69 -13.73
N LEU A 12 -1.90 29.74 -12.75
CA LEU A 12 -2.52 28.54 -12.21
C LEU A 12 -3.40 27.95 -13.33
N VAL A 13 -2.90 26.90 -13.96
CA VAL A 13 -3.74 26.03 -14.77
C VAL A 13 -4.56 25.19 -13.76
N GLY A 14 -5.77 25.66 -13.49
CA GLY A 14 -6.77 24.87 -12.80
C GLY A 14 -7.23 23.76 -13.75
N ALA A 15 -6.56 22.60 -13.73
CA ALA A 15 -7.13 21.39 -14.29
C ALA A 15 -8.40 21.10 -13.49
N ALA A 16 -9.55 21.10 -14.14
CA ALA A 16 -10.79 20.59 -13.57
C ALA A 16 -10.53 19.09 -13.28
N MET A 17 -10.33 18.73 -12.01
CA MET A 17 -10.31 17.34 -11.60
C MET A 17 -11.66 16.74 -11.99
N ALA A 18 -11.66 15.79 -12.89
CA ALA A 18 -12.79 14.89 -13.06
C ALA A 18 -12.94 14.19 -11.71
N THR A 19 -13.95 14.59 -10.92
CA THR A 19 -14.12 14.11 -9.55
C THR A 19 -14.50 12.65 -9.57
N ALA A 20 -13.53 11.78 -9.32
CA ALA A 20 -13.82 10.39 -8.99
C ALA A 20 -14.83 10.37 -7.84
N LYS A 21 -15.85 9.55 -7.95
CA LYS A 21 -16.82 9.39 -6.87
C LYS A 21 -16.12 8.73 -5.68
N THR A 22 -15.97 9.47 -4.59
CA THR A 22 -15.38 8.97 -3.35
C THR A 22 -16.48 8.53 -2.40
N THR A 23 -16.32 7.34 -1.80
CA THR A 23 -17.21 6.83 -0.77
C THR A 23 -16.36 6.25 0.36
N THR A 24 -16.59 6.72 1.58
CA THR A 24 -15.93 6.17 2.79
C THR A 24 -16.82 5.11 3.42
N TYR A 25 -16.23 3.96 3.72
CA TYR A 25 -16.87 2.86 4.44
C TYR A 25 -16.19 2.66 5.80
N SER A 26 -16.98 2.24 6.80
CA SER A 26 -16.46 1.86 8.10
C SER A 26 -16.60 0.36 8.29
N TYR A 27 -15.49 -0.33 8.61
CA TYR A 27 -15.45 -1.76 8.85
C TYR A 27 -15.28 -2.12 10.33
N GLY A 28 -15.21 -1.12 11.22
CA GLY A 28 -15.04 -1.30 12.65
C GLY A 28 -15.54 -0.13 13.49
N ARG A 29 -15.21 -0.14 14.79
CA ARG A 29 -15.67 0.87 15.73
C ARG A 29 -14.69 2.03 15.95
N ASN A 30 -13.41 1.83 15.64
CA ASN A 30 -12.40 2.87 15.75
C ASN A 30 -12.51 3.81 14.55
N VAL A 31 -12.28 5.11 14.76
CA VAL A 31 -12.33 6.12 13.69
C VAL A 31 -11.37 5.85 12.55
N ARG A 32 -10.32 5.06 12.81
CA ARG A 32 -9.34 4.61 11.80
C ARG A 32 -9.75 3.31 11.10
N GLN A 33 -10.80 2.64 11.54
CA GLN A 33 -11.27 1.43 10.86
C GLN A 33 -12.22 1.81 9.72
N VAL A 34 -11.66 2.52 8.73
CA VAL A 34 -12.35 3.00 7.54
C VAL A 34 -11.52 2.70 6.29
N TYR A 35 -12.16 2.73 5.13
CA TYR A 35 -11.49 2.77 3.84
C TYR A 35 -12.24 3.68 2.88
N ASP A 36 -11.48 4.33 2.01
CA ASP A 36 -12.01 5.20 0.96
C ASP A 36 -12.00 4.46 -0.38
N VAL A 37 -13.12 4.54 -1.10
CA VAL A 37 -13.27 3.97 -2.44
C VAL A 37 -13.38 5.08 -3.46
N TYR A 38 -12.56 5.00 -4.48
CA TYR A 38 -12.51 5.92 -5.61
C TYR A 38 -12.89 5.16 -6.88
N ILE A 39 -14.01 5.51 -7.49
CA ILE A 39 -14.43 4.96 -8.78
C ILE A 39 -14.09 5.99 -9.86
N PRO A 40 -13.12 5.70 -10.75
CA PRO A 40 -12.77 6.61 -11.84
C PRO A 40 -13.97 6.86 -12.73
N SER A 41 -14.16 8.12 -13.17
CA SER A 41 -15.27 8.49 -14.05
C SER A 41 -15.23 7.76 -15.40
N ALA A 42 -14.05 7.38 -15.87
CA ALA A 42 -13.86 6.56 -17.06
C ALA A 42 -14.23 5.06 -16.87
N ALA A 43 -14.38 4.61 -15.64
CA ALA A 43 -14.76 3.22 -15.32
C ALA A 43 -16.28 2.97 -15.36
N THR A 44 -17.10 3.99 -15.60
CA THR A 44 -18.58 3.91 -15.57
C THR A 44 -19.20 3.23 -16.80
N ASN A 45 -18.44 2.80 -17.79
CA ASN A 45 -18.97 1.95 -18.85
C ASN A 45 -19.12 0.52 -18.34
N GLU A 46 -20.36 0.10 -18.16
CA GLU A 46 -20.83 -1.18 -17.61
C GLU A 46 -20.45 -2.45 -18.40
N THR A 47 -19.46 -2.39 -19.28
CA THR A 47 -18.91 -3.59 -19.92
C THR A 47 -18.06 -4.34 -18.93
N ALA A 48 -18.59 -5.49 -18.52
CA ALA A 48 -18.07 -6.54 -17.66
C ALA A 48 -16.67 -6.26 -17.06
N ALA A 49 -16.64 -5.90 -15.78
CA ALA A 49 -15.45 -5.61 -14.99
C ALA A 49 -14.53 -6.84 -14.73
N THR A 50 -14.68 -7.92 -15.46
CA THR A 50 -13.96 -9.18 -15.25
C THR A 50 -12.48 -9.14 -15.65
N ASP A 51 -12.08 -8.12 -16.43
CA ASP A 51 -10.71 -8.01 -16.91
C ASP A 51 -9.94 -6.80 -16.31
N LYS A 52 -10.54 -6.13 -15.34
CA LYS A 52 -9.96 -4.97 -14.67
C LYS A 52 -9.61 -5.30 -13.22
N TYR A 53 -8.55 -4.68 -12.72
CA TYR A 53 -8.12 -4.85 -11.34
C TYR A 53 -8.56 -3.72 -10.44
N TRP A 54 -8.83 -4.03 -9.19
CA TRP A 54 -8.88 -3.07 -8.10
C TRP A 54 -7.46 -2.80 -7.59
N LEU A 55 -7.15 -1.54 -7.33
CA LEU A 55 -5.94 -1.15 -6.63
C LEU A 55 -6.28 -0.96 -5.15
N VAL A 56 -5.80 -1.83 -4.29
CA VAL A 56 -5.99 -1.71 -2.84
C VAL A 56 -4.69 -1.24 -2.22
N TYR A 57 -4.73 -0.08 -1.54
CA TYR A 57 -3.56 0.56 -0.97
C TYR A 57 -3.62 0.61 0.55
N ILE A 58 -2.50 0.31 1.21
CA ILE A 58 -2.29 0.35 2.65
C ILE A 58 -1.16 1.34 2.94
N HIS A 59 -1.47 2.42 3.68
CA HIS A 59 -0.49 3.46 3.96
C HIS A 59 0.62 3.02 4.92
N GLY A 60 1.72 3.77 4.94
CA GLY A 60 2.86 3.58 5.83
C GLY A 60 2.71 4.26 7.20
N GLY A 61 3.84 4.81 7.72
CA GLY A 61 3.84 5.63 8.93
C GLY A 61 4.25 4.88 10.20
N PHE A 62 5.04 3.81 10.08
CA PHE A 62 5.55 3.03 11.22
C PHE A 62 4.45 2.65 12.23
N TYR A 63 3.27 2.27 11.74
CA TYR A 63 2.09 1.87 12.52
C TYR A 63 1.48 2.95 13.42
N ARG A 64 2.02 4.16 13.50
CA ARG A 64 1.64 5.18 14.51
C ARG A 64 1.52 6.61 14.02
N ASN A 65 1.92 6.90 12.78
CA ASN A 65 1.85 8.26 12.25
C ASN A 65 0.43 8.63 11.88
N PHE A 66 -0.24 9.38 12.74
CA PHE A 66 -1.63 9.81 12.53
C PHE A 66 -1.83 10.76 11.35
N ALA A 67 -0.76 11.36 10.82
CA ALA A 67 -0.82 12.21 9.63
C ALA A 67 -0.93 11.39 8.34
N GLN A 68 -0.61 10.08 8.39
CA GLN A 68 -0.82 9.17 7.26
C GLN A 68 -2.15 8.43 7.41
N ASN A 69 -2.89 8.30 6.31
CA ASN A 69 -4.22 7.73 6.29
C ASN A 69 -4.66 7.38 4.85
N ALA A 70 -5.91 6.97 4.68
CA ALA A 70 -6.46 6.59 3.37
C ALA A 70 -6.32 7.66 2.28
N THR A 71 -6.19 8.95 2.64
CA THR A 71 -6.04 10.03 1.65
C THR A 71 -4.65 10.13 1.01
N ASP A 72 -3.66 9.37 1.52
CA ASP A 72 -2.30 9.37 0.98
C ASP A 72 -2.23 8.87 -0.49
N ILE A 73 -3.25 8.15 -0.94
CA ILE A 73 -3.37 7.69 -2.34
C ILE A 73 -3.76 8.80 -3.33
N LEU A 74 -4.37 9.91 -2.87
CA LEU A 74 -4.97 10.93 -3.73
C LEU A 74 -4.01 11.54 -4.75
N PRO A 75 -2.76 11.90 -4.41
CA PRO A 75 -1.82 12.41 -5.40
C PRO A 75 -1.55 11.41 -6.53
N SER A 76 -1.58 10.11 -6.21
CA SER A 76 -1.34 9.06 -7.20
C SER A 76 -2.55 8.85 -8.11
N ILE A 77 -3.76 8.95 -7.60
CA ILE A 77 -4.99 8.94 -8.41
C ILE A 77 -4.96 10.11 -9.39
N ALA A 78 -4.64 11.32 -8.90
CA ALA A 78 -4.53 12.50 -9.76
C ALA A 78 -3.45 12.33 -10.85
N SER A 79 -2.31 11.71 -10.50
CA SER A 79 -1.25 11.41 -11.47
C SER A 79 -1.68 10.38 -12.51
N LEU A 80 -2.39 9.33 -12.11
CA LEU A 80 -2.97 8.33 -13.02
C LEU A 80 -3.97 8.98 -13.98
N GLU A 81 -4.89 9.80 -13.47
CA GLU A 81 -5.89 10.52 -14.30
C GLU A 81 -5.24 11.45 -15.31
N ALA A 82 -4.17 12.16 -14.92
CA ALA A 82 -3.50 13.11 -15.78
C ALA A 82 -2.63 12.45 -16.86
N ASN A 83 -2.00 11.32 -16.56
CA ASN A 83 -0.94 10.76 -17.41
C ASN A 83 -1.24 9.34 -17.95
N ASN A 84 -2.22 8.64 -17.39
CA ASN A 84 -2.50 7.23 -17.68
C ASN A 84 -4.01 6.97 -17.83
N SER A 85 -4.75 7.91 -18.45
CA SER A 85 -6.21 7.80 -18.61
C SER A 85 -6.64 6.51 -19.32
N ASP A 86 -5.86 6.04 -20.28
CA ASP A 86 -6.14 4.80 -21.02
C ASP A 86 -5.99 3.57 -20.11
N VAL A 87 -4.97 3.56 -19.23
CA VAL A 87 -4.80 2.48 -18.22
C VAL A 87 -5.98 2.46 -17.26
N ILE A 88 -6.40 3.64 -16.78
CA ILE A 88 -7.60 3.74 -15.95
C ILE A 88 -8.82 3.18 -16.66
N ALA A 89 -9.06 3.63 -17.89
CA ALA A 89 -10.24 3.24 -18.66
C ALA A 89 -10.30 1.75 -18.97
N THR A 90 -9.14 1.09 -19.14
CA THR A 90 -9.06 -0.30 -19.63
C THR A 90 -8.70 -1.32 -18.56
N GLN A 91 -7.97 -0.93 -17.50
CA GLN A 91 -7.36 -1.88 -16.56
C GLN A 91 -7.76 -1.66 -15.09
N ILE A 92 -8.29 -0.49 -14.72
CA ILE A 92 -8.63 -0.20 -13.32
C ILE A 92 -10.15 -0.18 -13.13
N ALA A 93 -10.65 -1.06 -12.27
CA ALA A 93 -12.06 -1.12 -11.87
C ALA A 93 -12.38 -0.07 -10.78
N GLY A 94 -11.46 0.13 -9.86
CA GLY A 94 -11.57 1.07 -8.75
C GLY A 94 -10.30 1.08 -7.93
N VAL A 95 -10.23 2.05 -7.02
CA VAL A 95 -9.14 2.18 -6.04
C VAL A 95 -9.76 2.16 -4.66
N ALA A 96 -9.23 1.34 -3.74
CA ALA A 96 -9.59 1.35 -2.33
C ALA A 96 -8.35 1.65 -1.50
N SER A 97 -8.43 2.66 -0.64
CA SER A 97 -7.34 3.02 0.27
C SER A 97 -7.76 2.76 1.71
N LEU A 98 -6.99 1.92 2.40
CA LEU A 98 -7.32 1.44 3.72
C LEU A 98 -6.65 2.31 4.78
N ASP A 99 -7.41 2.64 5.83
CA ASP A 99 -6.89 3.13 7.10
C ASP A 99 -7.03 2.02 8.15
N TYR A 100 -6.18 2.01 9.16
CA TYR A 100 -6.12 0.99 10.20
C TYR A 100 -5.78 1.60 11.54
N ARG A 101 -6.16 0.92 12.65
CA ARG A 101 -5.83 1.37 14.00
C ARG A 101 -4.32 1.52 14.18
N LEU A 102 -3.93 2.61 14.80
CA LEU A 102 -2.52 2.92 15.03
C LEU A 102 -2.06 2.46 16.41
N SER A 103 -0.77 2.20 16.51
CA SER A 103 -0.06 2.00 17.76
C SER A 103 0.06 3.30 18.54
N ALA A 104 0.23 3.21 19.84
CA ALA A 104 0.36 4.38 20.69
C ALA A 104 1.53 5.29 20.26
N LEU A 105 1.31 6.58 20.29
CA LEU A 105 2.37 7.59 20.19
C LEU A 105 2.61 8.16 21.59
N PRO A 106 3.69 7.78 22.28
CA PRO A 106 3.95 8.22 23.65
C PRO A 106 3.93 9.75 23.78
N GLY A 107 3.21 10.26 24.79
CA GLY A 107 3.12 11.68 25.09
C GLY A 107 2.18 12.51 24.18
N VAL A 108 1.56 11.90 23.18
CA VAL A 108 0.66 12.60 22.24
C VAL A 108 -0.82 12.33 22.55
N GLN A 109 -1.15 11.12 22.98
CA GLN A 109 -2.54 10.75 23.27
C GLN A 109 -2.98 11.23 24.67
N PRO A 110 -4.00 12.10 24.78
CA PRO A 110 -4.55 12.52 26.07
C PRO A 110 -5.17 11.35 26.87
N ASN A 111 -5.12 11.44 28.20
CA ASN A 111 -5.67 10.41 29.08
C ASN A 111 -7.19 10.22 28.95
N ASN A 112 -7.91 11.22 28.45
CA ASN A 112 -9.35 11.22 28.23
C ASN A 112 -9.74 10.95 26.77
N THR A 113 -8.84 10.42 25.96
CA THR A 113 -9.13 10.05 24.57
C THR A 113 -10.31 9.06 24.52
N PRO A 114 -11.34 9.33 23.72
CA PRO A 114 -12.46 8.40 23.53
C PRO A 114 -12.00 7.01 23.08
N THR A 115 -12.69 5.97 23.52
CA THR A 115 -12.28 4.57 23.25
C THR A 115 -12.17 4.25 21.78
N ASN A 116 -13.03 4.87 20.95
CA ASN A 116 -13.03 4.70 19.51
C ASN A 116 -11.96 5.53 18.77
N GLU A 117 -11.21 6.35 19.49
CA GLU A 117 -10.09 7.15 18.95
C GLU A 117 -8.74 6.68 19.50
N LEU A 118 -8.75 5.70 20.41
CA LEU A 118 -7.52 5.22 21.04
C LEU A 118 -6.55 4.63 20.01
N GLN A 119 -5.32 5.11 20.09
CA GLN A 119 -4.16 4.55 19.37
C GLN A 119 -3.44 3.61 20.33
N ASN A 120 -3.77 2.36 20.31
CA ASN A 120 -3.22 1.33 21.19
C ASN A 120 -3.11 -0.04 20.50
N ALA A 121 -3.26 -0.07 19.19
CA ALA A 121 -3.08 -1.29 18.41
C ALA A 121 -1.64 -1.79 18.50
N ARG A 122 -1.49 -3.09 18.48
CA ARG A 122 -0.20 -3.78 18.40
C ARG A 122 -0.31 -4.90 17.39
N TRP A 123 0.83 -5.31 16.82
CA TRP A 123 0.85 -6.46 15.94
C TRP A 123 0.26 -7.70 16.63
N PRO A 124 -0.70 -8.42 16.00
CA PRO A 124 -1.15 -8.29 14.59
C PRO A 124 -2.43 -7.45 14.38
N ASP A 125 -2.80 -6.53 15.27
CA ASP A 125 -4.05 -5.73 15.11
C ASP A 125 -4.11 -4.98 13.78
N HIS A 126 -2.97 -4.43 13.31
CA HIS A 126 -2.87 -3.72 12.03
C HIS A 126 -3.22 -4.64 10.84
N LEU A 127 -2.70 -5.88 10.86
CA LEU A 127 -3.03 -6.92 9.88
C LEU A 127 -4.51 -7.32 9.97
N ASN A 128 -5.02 -7.54 11.17
CA ASN A 128 -6.42 -7.90 11.38
C ASN A 128 -7.37 -6.83 10.85
N ASP A 129 -7.01 -5.56 10.97
CA ASP A 129 -7.76 -4.44 10.43
C ASP A 129 -7.76 -4.45 8.90
N ALA A 130 -6.61 -4.65 8.26
CA ALA A 130 -6.51 -4.75 6.81
C ALA A 130 -7.34 -5.93 6.26
N VAL A 131 -7.27 -7.09 6.91
CA VAL A 131 -8.08 -8.27 6.58
C VAL A 131 -9.58 -7.98 6.73
N ALA A 132 -9.98 -7.32 7.81
CA ALA A 132 -11.38 -6.95 8.03
C ALA A 132 -11.89 -5.96 6.96
N ALA A 133 -11.07 -4.98 6.60
CA ALA A 133 -11.37 -4.02 5.54
C ALA A 133 -11.55 -4.71 4.18
N LEU A 134 -10.67 -5.67 3.83
CA LEU A 134 -10.79 -6.42 2.57
C LEU A 134 -12.04 -7.29 2.52
N LYS A 135 -12.38 -7.96 3.62
CA LYS A 135 -13.62 -8.74 3.70
C LYS A 135 -14.86 -7.87 3.55
N ASP A 136 -14.82 -6.66 4.10
CA ASP A 136 -15.92 -5.71 3.97
C ASP A 136 -15.97 -5.11 2.56
N LEU A 137 -14.83 -4.73 1.99
CA LEU A 137 -14.72 -4.25 0.61
C LEU A 137 -15.28 -5.28 -0.39
N ASN A 138 -14.95 -6.58 -0.21
CA ASN A 138 -15.43 -7.65 -1.09
C ASN A 138 -16.96 -7.86 -1.04
N LYS A 139 -17.63 -7.45 0.05
CA LYS A 139 -19.10 -7.46 0.12
C LYS A 139 -19.74 -6.37 -0.74
N HIS A 140 -19.09 -5.22 -0.84
CA HIS A 140 -19.58 -4.08 -1.61
C HIS A 140 -19.16 -4.15 -3.07
N TYR A 141 -17.96 -4.66 -3.31
CA TYR A 141 -17.34 -4.77 -4.63
C TYR A 141 -16.67 -6.14 -4.75
N PRO A 142 -17.11 -7.02 -5.66
CA PRO A 142 -16.53 -8.36 -5.80
C PRO A 142 -15.09 -8.25 -6.34
N ILE A 143 -14.10 -8.18 -5.44
CA ILE A 143 -12.69 -8.01 -5.77
C ILE A 143 -11.92 -9.32 -5.81
N ASP A 144 -12.50 -10.42 -5.37
CA ASP A 144 -11.82 -11.72 -5.27
C ASP A 144 -11.22 -12.15 -6.61
N GLY A 145 -9.92 -12.45 -6.62
CA GLY A 145 -9.16 -12.76 -7.82
C GLY A 145 -8.79 -11.57 -8.72
N ASN A 146 -9.36 -10.39 -8.48
CA ASN A 146 -9.24 -9.23 -9.38
C ASN A 146 -8.75 -7.96 -8.67
N TYR A 147 -7.80 -8.09 -7.73
CA TYR A 147 -7.19 -6.91 -7.12
C TYR A 147 -5.70 -7.08 -6.86
N ILE A 148 -5.02 -5.96 -6.82
CA ILE A 148 -3.63 -5.84 -6.39
C ILE A 148 -3.67 -5.32 -4.96
N VAL A 149 -3.20 -6.13 -3.98
CA VAL A 149 -2.96 -5.62 -2.64
C VAL A 149 -1.60 -4.93 -2.61
N SER A 150 -1.59 -3.68 -2.22
CA SER A 150 -0.37 -2.87 -2.20
C SER A 150 -0.20 -2.14 -0.88
N GLY A 151 1.04 -1.79 -0.57
CA GLY A 151 1.31 -0.97 0.59
C GLY A 151 2.66 -0.28 0.53
N HIS A 152 2.75 0.86 1.20
CA HIS A 152 3.97 1.65 1.32
C HIS A 152 4.62 1.45 2.69
N SER A 153 5.95 1.30 2.74
CA SER A 153 6.69 1.19 4.01
C SER A 153 6.20 0.00 4.86
N VAL A 154 5.77 0.20 6.10
CA VAL A 154 5.10 -0.85 6.91
C VAL A 154 3.79 -1.34 6.31
N GLY A 155 3.14 -0.54 5.46
CA GLY A 155 1.97 -0.98 4.69
C GLY A 155 2.29 -2.11 3.71
N ALA A 156 3.52 -2.17 3.19
CA ALA A 156 3.98 -3.28 2.35
C ALA A 156 4.08 -4.58 3.16
N GLN A 157 4.61 -4.53 4.37
CA GLN A 157 4.60 -5.66 5.29
C GLN A 157 3.17 -6.16 5.52
N ILE A 158 2.23 -5.25 5.82
CA ILE A 158 0.82 -5.60 6.04
C ILE A 158 0.22 -6.22 4.78
N ALA A 159 0.51 -5.68 3.58
CA ALA A 159 0.02 -6.20 2.30
C ALA A 159 0.46 -7.64 2.04
N PHE A 160 1.75 -7.96 2.27
CA PHE A 160 2.28 -9.32 2.13
C PHE A 160 1.58 -10.30 3.08
N PHE A 161 1.44 -9.92 4.36
CA PHE A 161 0.73 -10.77 5.32
C PHE A 161 -0.76 -10.89 5.03
N THR A 162 -1.40 -9.83 4.52
CA THR A 162 -2.81 -9.89 4.13
C THR A 162 -3.05 -10.92 3.02
N ALA A 163 -2.14 -11.02 2.04
CA ALA A 163 -2.20 -12.08 1.04
C ALA A 163 -2.04 -13.47 1.68
N LEU A 164 -1.09 -13.63 2.62
CA LEU A 164 -0.87 -14.91 3.33
C LEU A 164 -2.08 -15.34 4.20
N GLU A 165 -2.90 -14.40 4.67
CA GLU A 165 -4.11 -14.76 5.42
C GLU A 165 -5.17 -15.48 4.57
N THR A 166 -5.13 -15.36 3.24
CA THR A 166 -6.01 -16.13 2.33
C THR A 166 -5.81 -17.64 2.43
N LEU A 167 -4.60 -18.09 2.83
CA LEU A 167 -4.30 -19.51 3.07
C LEU A 167 -4.92 -20.06 4.36
N LYS A 168 -5.30 -19.17 5.28
CA LYS A 168 -5.85 -19.54 6.60
C LYS A 168 -7.35 -19.34 6.66
N ASP A 169 -7.87 -18.34 5.94
CA ASP A 169 -9.26 -17.94 5.99
C ASP A 169 -9.81 -17.71 4.59
N PRO A 170 -10.64 -18.62 4.06
CA PRO A 170 -11.22 -18.53 2.72
C PRO A 170 -12.21 -17.36 2.55
N ALA A 171 -12.59 -16.66 3.64
CA ALA A 171 -13.40 -15.46 3.55
C ALA A 171 -12.58 -14.20 3.21
N VAL A 172 -11.25 -14.28 3.24
CA VAL A 172 -10.36 -13.21 2.76
C VAL A 172 -10.27 -13.34 1.24
N PRO A 173 -10.64 -12.28 0.48
CA PRO A 173 -10.53 -12.35 -0.97
C PRO A 173 -9.08 -12.57 -1.40
N LYS A 174 -8.84 -13.40 -2.42
CA LYS A 174 -7.51 -13.69 -2.94
C LYS A 174 -7.08 -12.56 -3.88
N PRO A 175 -5.88 -11.95 -3.69
CA PRO A 175 -5.37 -10.97 -4.65
C PRO A 175 -4.84 -11.65 -5.92
N ALA A 176 -4.83 -10.93 -7.04
CA ALA A 176 -4.09 -11.31 -8.24
C ALA A 176 -2.58 -11.11 -8.03
N ALA A 177 -2.20 -10.01 -7.40
CA ALA A 177 -0.81 -9.68 -7.11
C ALA A 177 -0.62 -8.98 -5.77
N VAL A 178 0.62 -9.04 -5.26
CA VAL A 178 1.09 -8.23 -4.13
C VAL A 178 2.11 -7.22 -4.64
N LEU A 179 1.94 -5.95 -4.27
CA LEU A 179 2.85 -4.86 -4.59
C LEU A 179 3.38 -4.22 -3.31
N GLY A 180 4.64 -4.45 -3.00
CA GLY A 180 5.32 -3.78 -1.90
C GLY A 180 6.09 -2.55 -2.39
N ILE A 181 5.82 -1.39 -1.78
CA ILE A 181 6.37 -0.10 -2.20
C ILE A 181 7.22 0.47 -1.07
N SER A 182 8.52 0.67 -1.31
CA SER A 182 9.48 1.13 -0.29
C SER A 182 9.31 0.36 1.04
N GLY A 183 9.15 -0.97 0.93
CA GLY A 183 8.61 -1.82 1.99
C GLY A 183 9.62 -2.23 3.05
N ILE A 184 9.11 -2.45 4.26
CA ILE A 184 9.84 -3.12 5.34
C ILE A 184 9.47 -4.61 5.28
N TYR A 185 10.48 -5.48 5.12
CA TYR A 185 10.27 -6.91 4.94
C TYR A 185 11.02 -7.77 5.94
N ASP A 186 12.05 -7.22 6.58
CA ASP A 186 12.93 -7.91 7.51
C ASP A 186 13.17 -7.05 8.75
N LEU A 187 12.35 -7.24 9.78
CA LEU A 187 12.46 -6.45 11.01
C LEU A 187 13.73 -6.77 11.81
N PRO A 188 14.19 -8.03 11.94
CA PRO A 188 15.50 -8.33 12.52
C PRO A 188 16.67 -7.66 11.79
N LEU A 189 16.64 -7.59 10.45
CA LEU A 189 17.66 -6.89 9.67
C LEU A 189 17.57 -5.38 9.92
N LEU A 190 16.36 -4.81 9.92
CA LEU A 190 16.13 -3.41 10.21
C LEU A 190 16.63 -3.02 11.60
N HIS A 191 16.42 -3.86 12.60
CA HIS A 191 16.92 -3.68 13.96
C HIS A 191 18.45 -3.57 14.00
N ILE A 192 19.17 -4.35 13.18
CA ILE A 192 20.62 -4.35 13.12
C ILE A 192 21.14 -3.15 12.32
N THR A 193 20.53 -2.84 11.17
CA THR A 193 21.02 -1.83 10.25
C THR A 193 20.57 -0.40 10.61
N ASN A 194 19.42 -0.28 11.27
CA ASN A 194 18.81 0.99 11.66
C ASN A 194 18.30 0.94 13.12
N PRO A 195 19.18 0.78 14.12
CA PRO A 195 18.77 0.62 15.53
C PRO A 195 18.01 1.84 16.08
N ASP A 196 18.14 3.00 15.46
CA ASP A 196 17.35 4.19 15.80
C ASP A 196 15.84 4.00 15.54
N TYR A 197 15.44 2.93 14.84
CA TYR A 197 14.03 2.60 14.60
C TYR A 197 13.43 1.65 15.64
N ASP A 198 14.22 1.09 16.54
CA ASP A 198 13.77 0.12 17.55
C ASP A 198 12.58 0.61 18.36
N TYR A 199 12.65 1.87 18.82
CA TYR A 199 11.56 2.45 19.61
C TYR A 199 10.24 2.57 18.81
N LEU A 200 10.31 2.62 17.47
CA LEU A 200 9.14 2.63 16.59
C LEU A 200 8.56 1.23 16.46
N VAL A 201 9.43 0.26 16.18
CA VAL A 201 9.06 -1.14 15.99
C VAL A 201 8.53 -1.74 17.29
N LEU A 202 9.29 -1.59 18.41
CA LEU A 202 8.91 -2.15 19.70
C LEU A 202 7.68 -1.48 20.34
N ASN A 203 7.32 -0.29 19.87
CA ASN A 203 6.04 0.32 20.19
C ASN A 203 4.85 -0.42 19.56
N ALA A 204 5.05 -0.96 18.35
CA ALA A 204 4.00 -1.65 17.60
C ALA A 204 3.94 -3.16 17.88
N MET A 205 5.04 -3.79 18.30
CA MET A 205 5.11 -5.23 18.55
C MET A 205 6.13 -5.57 19.62
N ARG A 206 6.13 -6.81 20.09
CA ARG A 206 7.18 -7.32 20.99
C ARG A 206 8.39 -7.76 20.18
N GLU A 207 9.56 -7.78 20.82
CA GLU A 207 10.82 -8.22 20.22
C GLU A 207 10.75 -9.68 19.72
N ASP A 208 10.08 -10.56 20.47
CA ASP A 208 9.90 -11.97 20.09
C ASP A 208 8.98 -12.18 18.88
N GLN A 209 8.31 -11.13 18.41
CA GLN A 209 7.45 -11.14 17.21
C GLN A 209 8.18 -10.65 15.93
N LEU A 210 9.38 -10.10 16.02
CA LEU A 210 10.06 -9.51 14.86
C LEU A 210 10.25 -10.50 13.71
N VAL A 211 10.59 -11.74 14.00
CA VAL A 211 10.77 -12.78 12.98
C VAL A 211 9.44 -13.17 12.35
N GLU A 212 8.40 -13.42 13.14
CA GLU A 212 7.09 -13.81 12.64
C GLU A 212 6.38 -12.69 11.87
N ALA A 213 6.69 -11.43 12.18
CA ALA A 213 6.17 -10.24 11.54
C ALA A 213 7.00 -9.80 10.32
N SER A 214 7.97 -10.60 9.87
CA SER A 214 8.83 -10.28 8.72
C SER A 214 8.47 -11.12 7.51
N PRO A 215 7.98 -10.52 6.42
CA PRO A 215 7.69 -11.22 5.17
C PRO A 215 8.87 -12.05 4.65
N SER A 216 10.10 -11.54 4.74
CA SER A 216 11.32 -12.25 4.31
C SER A 216 11.66 -13.49 5.15
N LYS A 217 11.02 -13.70 6.31
CA LYS A 217 11.22 -14.89 7.17
C LYS A 217 10.12 -15.94 7.00
N VAL A 218 9.16 -15.69 6.11
CA VAL A 218 8.10 -16.65 5.80
C VAL A 218 8.67 -17.74 4.89
N ASP A 219 8.29 -18.99 5.13
CA ASP A 219 8.63 -20.10 4.21
C ASP A 219 8.08 -19.80 2.80
N VAL A 220 8.96 -19.80 1.79
CA VAL A 220 8.63 -19.50 0.40
C VAL A 220 7.53 -20.40 -0.16
N LYS A 221 7.37 -21.61 0.35
CA LYS A 221 6.26 -22.51 -0.02
C LYS A 221 4.88 -21.92 0.29
N LYS A 222 4.77 -21.03 1.26
CA LYS A 222 3.53 -20.30 1.52
C LYS A 222 3.27 -19.27 0.44
N TYR A 223 4.30 -18.61 -0.09
CA TYR A 223 4.16 -17.72 -1.23
C TYR A 223 3.77 -18.49 -2.50
N ALA A 224 4.37 -19.64 -2.75
CA ALA A 224 3.98 -20.53 -3.85
C ALA A 224 2.51 -20.98 -3.73
N ALA A 225 2.08 -21.32 -2.51
CA ALA A 225 0.70 -21.76 -2.26
C ALA A 225 -0.37 -20.65 -2.46
N LEU A 226 0.03 -19.37 -2.48
CA LEU A 226 -0.86 -18.26 -2.83
C LEU A 226 -1.31 -18.33 -4.29
N ASP A 227 -0.46 -18.89 -5.15
CA ASP A 227 -0.71 -18.97 -6.60
C ASP A 227 -1.14 -17.62 -7.18
N LEU A 228 -0.37 -16.58 -6.90
CA LEU A 228 -0.56 -15.23 -7.43
C LEU A 228 -0.02 -15.14 -8.85
N GLU A 229 -0.48 -14.14 -9.59
CA GLU A 229 0.07 -13.80 -10.91
C GLU A 229 1.44 -13.11 -10.79
N ALA A 230 1.63 -12.24 -9.77
CA ALA A 230 2.90 -11.55 -9.54
C ALA A 230 3.15 -11.16 -8.08
N PHE A 231 4.44 -11.13 -7.71
CA PHE A 231 5.00 -10.41 -6.56
C PHE A 231 5.82 -9.24 -7.10
N VAL A 232 5.45 -8.02 -6.76
CA VAL A 232 6.13 -6.82 -7.26
C VAL A 232 6.75 -6.05 -6.11
N LEU A 233 8.05 -5.79 -6.23
CA LEU A 233 8.83 -5.03 -5.27
C LEU A 233 9.21 -3.70 -5.93
N ALA A 234 8.62 -2.59 -5.48
CA ALA A 234 8.87 -1.27 -6.02
C ALA A 234 9.66 -0.44 -4.99
N HIS A 235 10.89 -0.02 -5.32
CA HIS A 235 11.76 0.66 -4.37
C HIS A 235 12.68 1.68 -5.05
N SER A 236 13.06 2.73 -4.30
CA SER A 236 14.04 3.72 -4.74
C SER A 236 15.37 3.50 -4.06
N ARG A 237 16.47 3.53 -4.82
CA ARG A 237 17.83 3.51 -4.24
C ARG A 237 18.14 4.75 -3.42
N ASN A 238 17.38 5.84 -3.60
CA ASN A 238 17.48 7.10 -2.88
C ASN A 238 16.48 7.23 -1.72
N ASP A 239 15.88 6.12 -1.27
CA ASP A 239 14.80 6.10 -0.27
C ASP A 239 15.18 6.84 1.03
N GLY A 240 16.35 6.60 1.58
CA GLY A 240 16.91 7.29 2.74
C GLY A 240 16.28 6.95 4.10
N LEU A 241 15.12 6.27 4.15
CA LEU A 241 14.49 5.79 5.39
C LEU A 241 14.43 4.27 5.46
N VAL A 242 14.04 3.61 4.38
CA VAL A 242 14.03 2.16 4.29
C VAL A 242 15.18 1.74 3.35
N PRO A 243 16.22 1.10 3.90
CA PRO A 243 17.40 0.76 3.12
C PRO A 243 17.10 -0.33 2.10
N TRP A 244 17.90 -0.37 1.03
CA TRP A 244 17.75 -1.29 -0.08
C TRP A 244 17.86 -2.76 0.32
N ASP A 245 18.58 -3.07 1.41
CA ASP A 245 18.72 -4.41 1.95
C ASP A 245 17.38 -5.07 2.35
N GLN A 246 16.37 -4.26 2.61
CA GLN A 246 15.01 -4.76 2.84
C GLN A 246 14.43 -5.42 1.58
N VAL A 247 14.65 -4.82 0.40
CA VAL A 247 14.26 -5.42 -0.89
C VAL A 247 15.08 -6.68 -1.15
N GLU A 248 16.40 -6.63 -0.98
CA GLU A 248 17.28 -7.79 -1.16
C GLU A 248 16.87 -8.96 -0.26
N SER A 249 16.45 -8.68 0.97
CA SER A 249 16.03 -9.73 1.91
C SER A 249 14.74 -10.45 1.48
N ILE A 250 13.74 -9.73 0.99
CA ILE A 250 12.50 -10.37 0.51
C ILE A 250 12.69 -11.01 -0.87
N GLU A 251 13.43 -10.38 -1.77
CA GLU A 251 13.78 -10.93 -3.08
C GLU A 251 14.49 -12.27 -2.92
N ALA A 252 15.53 -12.35 -2.07
CA ALA A 252 16.23 -13.61 -1.77
C ALA A 252 15.30 -14.71 -1.26
N THR A 253 14.25 -14.36 -0.53
CA THR A 253 13.24 -15.32 -0.05
C THR A 253 12.35 -15.80 -1.21
N LEU A 254 11.83 -14.88 -2.00
CA LEU A 254 10.94 -15.20 -3.13
C LEU A 254 11.68 -15.99 -4.21
N ASP A 255 12.93 -15.62 -4.52
CA ASP A 255 13.77 -16.27 -5.53
C ASP A 255 14.30 -17.63 -5.09
N SER A 256 14.16 -18.00 -3.83
CA SER A 256 14.59 -19.30 -3.33
C SER A 256 13.78 -20.48 -3.88
N LEU A 257 12.67 -20.23 -4.60
CA LEU A 257 11.84 -21.24 -5.24
C LEU A 257 11.50 -20.78 -6.66
N PRO A 258 11.92 -21.54 -7.73
CA PRO A 258 11.80 -21.12 -9.14
C PRO A 258 10.39 -20.74 -9.58
N GLU A 259 9.36 -21.37 -9.05
CA GLU A 259 7.96 -21.07 -9.37
C GLU A 259 7.48 -19.73 -8.78
N VAL A 260 8.15 -19.22 -7.73
CA VAL A 260 7.90 -17.90 -7.13
C VAL A 260 8.82 -16.87 -7.78
N GLU A 261 10.10 -17.20 -7.99
CA GLU A 261 11.08 -16.39 -8.70
C GLU A 261 10.53 -15.91 -10.05
N SER A 262 9.95 -16.82 -10.85
CA SER A 262 9.40 -16.49 -12.17
C SER A 262 8.24 -15.49 -12.15
N LYS A 263 7.65 -15.23 -10.97
CA LYS A 263 6.57 -14.28 -10.73
C LYS A 263 7.03 -13.06 -9.93
N THR A 264 8.32 -12.99 -9.57
CA THR A 264 8.90 -11.89 -8.79
C THR A 264 9.47 -10.83 -9.72
N HIS A 265 9.07 -9.58 -9.50
CA HIS A 265 9.46 -8.45 -10.33
C HIS A 265 9.94 -7.28 -9.48
N LEU A 266 11.03 -6.65 -9.90
CA LEU A 266 11.56 -5.44 -9.29
C LEU A 266 11.23 -4.22 -10.15
N VAL A 267 10.65 -3.19 -9.55
CA VAL A 267 10.36 -1.91 -10.20
C VAL A 267 11.19 -0.83 -9.52
N GLU A 268 12.15 -0.27 -10.21
CA GLU A 268 12.96 0.81 -9.66
C GLU A 268 12.18 2.13 -9.69
N LEU A 269 12.02 2.71 -8.51
CA LEU A 269 11.43 4.04 -8.29
C LEU A 269 12.54 5.08 -8.10
N ASP A 270 12.17 6.36 -8.10
CA ASP A 270 13.10 7.46 -7.88
C ASP A 270 12.56 8.42 -6.81
N GLY A 271 13.46 8.95 -5.96
CA GLY A 271 13.13 9.89 -4.91
C GLY A 271 13.28 9.33 -3.50
N ALA A 272 13.12 10.23 -2.51
CA ALA A 272 13.17 9.86 -1.10
C ALA A 272 11.87 9.13 -0.67
N HIS A 273 11.95 8.40 0.43
CA HIS A 273 10.87 7.54 0.96
C HIS A 273 9.47 8.15 0.91
N ASN A 274 9.33 9.38 1.41
CA ASN A 274 8.04 10.04 1.44
C ASN A 274 7.65 10.69 0.11
N ASP A 275 8.59 10.93 -0.80
CA ASP A 275 8.30 11.53 -2.11
C ASP A 275 7.55 10.54 -3.01
N ILE A 276 7.72 9.23 -2.75
CA ILE A 276 7.07 8.16 -3.49
C ILE A 276 5.54 8.32 -3.49
N TRP A 277 4.93 8.59 -2.33
CA TRP A 277 3.49 8.76 -2.22
C TRP A 277 3.03 10.21 -2.26
N ARG A 278 3.80 11.16 -1.68
CA ARG A 278 3.44 12.59 -1.62
C ARG A 278 3.33 13.23 -2.99
N GLY A 279 4.27 12.93 -3.88
CA GLY A 279 4.25 13.44 -5.24
C GLY A 279 3.26 12.73 -6.17
N GLY A 280 2.83 11.54 -5.79
CA GLY A 280 1.89 10.71 -6.53
C GLY A 280 2.45 10.02 -7.77
N VAL A 281 3.46 10.58 -8.42
CA VAL A 281 4.01 10.07 -9.70
C VAL A 281 4.66 8.71 -9.54
N GLN A 282 5.48 8.52 -8.50
CA GLN A 282 6.22 7.26 -8.30
C GLN A 282 5.29 6.13 -7.85
N LEU A 283 4.31 6.44 -6.99
CA LEU A 283 3.29 5.47 -6.60
C LEU A 283 2.40 5.10 -7.79
N ALA A 284 2.02 6.07 -8.64
CA ALA A 284 1.30 5.81 -9.89
C ALA A 284 2.13 4.92 -10.84
N LYS A 285 3.45 5.18 -10.96
CA LYS A 285 4.37 4.33 -11.72
C LYS A 285 4.36 2.90 -11.20
N ALA A 286 4.47 2.68 -9.88
CA ALA A 286 4.44 1.34 -9.30
C ALA A 286 3.15 0.59 -9.68
N PHE A 287 1.99 1.25 -9.67
CA PHE A 287 0.74 0.66 -10.12
C PHE A 287 0.71 0.35 -11.61
N THR A 288 1.12 1.28 -12.47
CA THR A 288 1.09 1.06 -13.92
C THR A 288 2.04 -0.03 -14.38
N GLU A 289 3.24 -0.11 -13.79
CA GLU A 289 4.19 -1.20 -14.06
C GLU A 289 3.64 -2.55 -13.58
N THR A 290 3.01 -2.61 -12.42
CA THR A 290 2.36 -3.83 -11.92
C THR A 290 1.24 -4.28 -12.87
N LEU A 291 0.40 -3.35 -13.33
CA LEU A 291 -0.65 -3.67 -14.30
C LEU A 291 -0.07 -4.17 -15.63
N ALA A 292 1.04 -3.58 -16.11
CA ALA A 292 1.72 -4.02 -17.32
C ALA A 292 2.28 -5.45 -17.17
N ILE A 293 2.86 -5.79 -16.01
CA ILE A 293 3.32 -7.15 -15.69
C ILE A 293 2.16 -8.15 -15.78
N LEU A 294 1.02 -7.83 -15.15
CA LEU A 294 -0.16 -8.69 -15.15
C LEU A 294 -0.77 -8.85 -16.55
N GLN A 295 -0.66 -7.86 -17.42
CA GLN A 295 -1.13 -7.96 -18.81
C GLN A 295 -0.19 -8.81 -19.66
N ALA A 296 1.13 -8.77 -19.42
CA ALA A 296 2.11 -9.54 -20.16
C ALA A 296 2.04 -11.05 -19.84
N GLY A 297 1.48 -11.43 -18.70
CA GLY A 297 1.28 -12.82 -18.26
C GLY A 297 0.00 -13.48 -18.81
N LYS A 298 -0.88 -12.71 -19.45
CA LYS A 298 -2.11 -13.20 -20.08
C LYS A 298 -1.89 -13.59 -21.53
#